data_ab86f10084112c02a3ba8dda24a822cd
#
_entry.id   ab86f10084112c02a3ba8dda24a822cd
#
_cell.length_a   1.000
_cell.length_b   1.000
_cell.length_c   1.000
_cell.angle_alpha   90.00
_cell.angle_beta   90.00
_cell.angle_gamma   90.00
#
_symmetry.space_group_name_H-M   'P 1'
#
loop_
_entity.id
_entity.type
_entity.pdbx_description
1 polymer ?
#
loop_
_entity_poly.entity_id
_entity_poly.type
_entity_poly.pdbx_seq_one_letter_code
_entity_poly.pdbx_strand_id
1 'polypeptide(L)'
;MKFDYEKEPSRDILCIDCKSFYASVECAERGLDPLKTMLVVMSNAENAGGLVLSASPMAKKVLGVSNVTRKNQVPAHPDLYVVPPRMNLYMKKNQEINNLYKKFVADEDHSVFSVDESFLDVTASLSYFHCETAYKMARIIQRVVYNHVGIYVTVGIGDNPLLAKLALDNGAKHSPDFIAEWRYDRVPDTVWQLPSLTDFCGIGRRMAKRCLLYTSDAA
;
A
#
# COMPACT_ATOMS: atom_id res chain seq x y z
N MET A 1 -20.41 -24.81 2.50
CA MET A 1 -19.37 -25.63 1.83
C MET A 1 -18.12 -25.54 2.69
N LYS A 2 -17.54 -26.62 3.14
CA LYS A 2 -16.32 -26.59 3.95
C LYS A 2 -15.16 -26.81 2.98
N PHE A 3 -14.33 -25.80 2.76
CA PHE A 3 -13.13 -25.92 1.92
C PHE A 3 -12.00 -26.48 2.76
N ASP A 4 -11.28 -27.43 2.19
CA ASP A 4 -10.10 -28.05 2.80
C ASP A 4 -8.86 -27.33 2.23
N TYR A 5 -8.30 -26.42 3.00
CA TYR A 5 -7.10 -25.67 2.64
C TYR A 5 -5.81 -26.31 3.17
N GLU A 6 -5.89 -27.48 3.86
CA GLU A 6 -4.72 -28.13 4.46
C GLU A 6 -3.68 -28.58 3.42
N LYS A 7 -4.11 -28.77 2.16
CA LYS A 7 -3.24 -29.13 1.04
C LYS A 7 -2.66 -27.95 0.27
N GLU A 8 -3.14 -26.73 0.55
CA GLU A 8 -2.67 -25.56 -0.13
C GLU A 8 -1.35 -25.07 0.48
N PRO A 9 -0.37 -24.62 -0.34
CA PRO A 9 0.85 -24.04 0.18
C PRO A 9 0.54 -22.79 1.02
N SER A 10 0.81 -22.88 2.32
CA SER A 10 0.66 -21.74 3.23
C SER A 10 2.03 -21.15 3.53
N ARG A 11 2.14 -19.84 3.33
CA ARG A 11 3.35 -19.05 3.61
C ARG A 11 2.99 -17.79 4.39
N ASP A 12 4.00 -17.12 4.89
CA ASP A 12 3.88 -15.81 5.51
C ASP A 12 4.32 -14.73 4.52
N ILE A 13 3.38 -14.33 3.64
CA ILE A 13 3.64 -13.30 2.63
C ILE A 13 3.21 -11.94 3.15
N LEU A 14 4.11 -10.97 3.09
CA LEU A 14 3.82 -9.57 3.33
C LEU A 14 3.70 -8.83 1.98
N CYS A 15 2.61 -8.09 1.78
CA CYS A 15 2.50 -7.07 0.75
C CYS A 15 2.61 -5.72 1.44
N ILE A 16 3.62 -4.94 1.09
CA ILE A 16 3.98 -3.68 1.76
C ILE A 16 3.83 -2.52 0.79
N ASP A 17 3.11 -1.47 1.20
CA ASP A 17 2.85 -0.25 0.42
C ASP A 17 3.32 0.98 1.21
N CYS A 18 4.05 1.89 0.56
CA CYS A 18 4.48 3.15 1.14
C CYS A 18 3.34 4.16 1.13
N LYS A 19 2.83 4.50 2.30
CA LYS A 19 1.64 5.36 2.44
C LYS A 19 1.81 6.72 1.78
N SER A 20 1.05 6.97 0.69
CA SER A 20 1.13 8.23 -0.10
C SER A 20 2.57 8.57 -0.52
N PHE A 21 3.28 7.66 -1.13
CA PHE A 21 4.73 7.60 -1.30
C PHE A 21 5.37 8.96 -1.63
N TYR A 22 5.06 9.57 -2.77
CA TYR A 22 5.71 10.83 -3.18
C TYR A 22 5.48 11.97 -2.17
N ALA A 23 4.25 12.11 -1.67
CA ALA A 23 3.95 13.13 -0.65
C ALA A 23 4.68 12.85 0.67
N SER A 24 4.79 11.57 1.06
CA SER A 24 5.53 11.17 2.27
C SER A 24 7.03 11.42 2.14
N VAL A 25 7.63 11.14 0.97
CA VAL A 25 9.02 11.50 0.68
C VAL A 25 9.23 13.00 0.82
N GLU A 26 8.33 13.81 0.24
CA GLU A 26 8.44 15.28 0.31
C GLU A 26 8.29 15.82 1.73
N CYS A 27 7.43 15.19 2.56
CA CYS A 27 7.32 15.52 3.98
C CYS A 27 8.62 15.15 4.73
N ALA A 28 9.09 13.91 4.59
CA ALA A 28 10.28 13.41 5.28
C ALA A 28 11.54 14.25 4.98
N GLU A 29 11.75 14.63 3.71
CA GLU A 29 12.87 15.49 3.28
C GLU A 29 12.81 16.91 3.87
N ARG A 30 11.66 17.34 4.38
CA ARG A 30 11.47 18.64 5.06
C ARG A 30 11.41 18.50 6.59
N GLY A 31 11.64 17.29 7.12
CA GLY A 31 11.50 17.03 8.57
C GLY A 31 10.05 17.11 9.07
N LEU A 32 9.06 16.92 8.18
CA LEU A 32 7.64 16.97 8.47
C LEU A 32 7.05 15.57 8.61
N ASP A 33 6.08 15.41 9.51
CA ASP A 33 5.34 14.15 9.67
C ASP A 33 4.31 13.99 8.54
N PRO A 34 4.42 12.95 7.67
CA PRO A 34 3.48 12.72 6.57
C PRO A 34 2.01 12.55 6.99
N LEU A 35 1.77 12.07 8.21
CA LEU A 35 0.40 11.86 8.74
C LEU A 35 -0.24 13.13 9.28
N LYS A 36 0.55 14.17 9.57
CA LYS A 36 0.09 15.43 10.18
C LYS A 36 0.16 16.62 9.24
N THR A 37 0.91 16.52 8.15
CA THR A 37 1.16 17.64 7.24
C THR A 37 0.26 17.55 6.02
N MET A 38 -0.39 18.65 5.65
CA MET A 38 -1.09 18.77 4.39
C MET A 38 -0.08 19.13 3.29
N LEU A 39 0.24 18.14 2.43
CA LEU A 39 1.14 18.31 1.30
C LEU A 39 0.62 17.59 0.07
N VAL A 40 0.67 18.27 -1.06
CA VAL A 40 0.39 17.68 -2.38
C VAL A 40 1.60 17.83 -3.30
N VAL A 41 1.91 16.75 -3.99
CA VAL A 41 2.86 16.75 -5.11
C VAL A 41 2.06 16.97 -6.37
N MET A 42 2.32 18.06 -7.07
CA MET A 42 1.53 18.50 -8.22
C MET A 42 2.41 18.73 -9.45
N SER A 43 2.06 18.10 -10.58
CA SER A 43 2.67 18.40 -11.86
C SER A 43 2.15 19.74 -12.39
N ASN A 44 3.02 20.52 -13.03
CA ASN A 44 2.64 21.79 -13.66
C ASN A 44 1.83 22.72 -12.74
N ALA A 45 2.24 22.86 -11.48
CA ALA A 45 1.54 23.67 -10.47
C ALA A 45 1.36 25.15 -10.89
N GLU A 46 2.17 25.66 -11.81
CA GLU A 46 2.09 27.01 -12.35
C GLU A 46 0.97 27.20 -13.37
N ASN A 47 0.54 26.13 -14.04
CA ASN A 47 -0.45 26.15 -15.11
C ASN A 47 -1.83 25.64 -14.66
N ALA A 48 -2.89 26.03 -15.35
CA ALA A 48 -4.26 25.56 -15.09
C ALA A 48 -4.42 24.03 -15.26
N GLY A 49 -3.53 23.38 -16.02
CA GLY A 49 -3.50 21.92 -16.24
C GLY A 49 -2.84 21.09 -15.15
N GLY A 50 -2.43 21.70 -14.02
CA GLY A 50 -1.79 20.98 -12.92
C GLY A 50 -2.62 19.82 -12.39
N LEU A 51 -1.93 18.71 -12.08
CA LEU A 51 -2.55 17.48 -11.59
C LEU A 51 -1.84 16.99 -10.31
N VAL A 52 -2.62 16.63 -9.29
CA VAL A 52 -2.09 16.01 -8.07
C VAL A 52 -1.63 14.59 -8.40
N LEU A 53 -0.33 14.36 -8.25
CA LEU A 53 0.29 13.03 -8.43
C LEU A 53 0.24 12.22 -7.14
N SER A 54 0.38 12.88 -6.00
CA SER A 54 0.27 12.27 -4.68
C SER A 54 -0.16 13.32 -3.65
N ALA A 55 -0.99 12.92 -2.71
CA ALA A 55 -1.41 13.76 -1.59
C ALA A 55 -1.14 13.04 -0.27
N SER A 56 -0.65 13.78 0.73
CA SER A 56 -0.46 13.24 2.07
C SER A 56 -1.78 12.76 2.69
N PRO A 57 -1.75 11.82 3.65
CA PRO A 57 -2.97 11.36 4.31
C PRO A 57 -3.79 12.49 4.93
N MET A 58 -3.11 13.50 5.51
CA MET A 58 -3.78 14.67 6.08
C MET A 58 -4.45 15.52 5.00
N ALA A 59 -3.80 15.76 3.86
CA ALA A 59 -4.40 16.51 2.74
C ALA A 59 -5.62 15.76 2.17
N LYS A 60 -5.54 14.43 2.03
CA LYS A 60 -6.70 13.60 1.62
C LYS A 60 -7.87 13.74 2.59
N LYS A 61 -7.59 13.68 3.91
CA LYS A 61 -8.60 13.73 4.96
C LYS A 61 -9.28 15.10 5.07
N VAL A 62 -8.49 16.18 5.07
CA VAL A 62 -8.98 17.54 5.34
C VAL A 62 -9.55 18.20 4.09
N LEU A 63 -8.86 18.06 2.95
CA LEU A 63 -9.19 18.77 1.72
C LEU A 63 -10.00 17.92 0.72
N GLY A 64 -10.19 16.62 1.00
CA GLY A 64 -10.88 15.70 0.09
C GLY A 64 -10.14 15.46 -1.23
N VAL A 65 -8.87 15.84 -1.32
CA VAL A 65 -8.06 15.65 -2.53
C VAL A 65 -7.63 14.20 -2.70
N SER A 66 -7.54 13.76 -3.93
CA SER A 66 -7.03 12.43 -4.30
C SER A 66 -5.93 12.56 -5.35
N ASN A 67 -5.27 11.44 -5.65
CA ASN A 67 -4.46 11.37 -6.86
C ASN A 67 -5.38 11.67 -8.06
N VAL A 68 -4.85 12.35 -9.08
CA VAL A 68 -5.56 12.86 -10.27
C VAL A 68 -6.54 14.02 -10.03
N THR A 69 -6.62 14.59 -8.83
CA THR A 69 -7.34 15.84 -8.58
C THR A 69 -6.68 16.97 -9.37
N ARG A 70 -7.47 17.75 -10.14
CA ARG A 70 -6.96 18.89 -10.90
C ARG A 70 -6.66 20.08 -9.99
N LYS A 71 -5.70 20.92 -10.37
CA LYS A 71 -5.29 22.10 -9.60
C LYS A 71 -6.48 22.98 -9.17
N ASN A 72 -7.40 23.26 -10.09
CA ASN A 72 -8.58 24.09 -9.84
C ASN A 72 -9.61 23.46 -8.88
N GLN A 73 -9.46 22.18 -8.57
CA GLN A 73 -10.30 21.43 -7.61
C GLN A 73 -9.64 21.29 -6.24
N VAL A 74 -8.37 21.69 -6.11
CA VAL A 74 -7.67 21.66 -4.82
C VAL A 74 -8.07 22.90 -4.02
N PRO A 75 -8.71 22.72 -2.84
CA PRO A 75 -9.08 23.85 -1.99
C PRO A 75 -7.86 24.65 -1.55
N ALA A 76 -7.95 25.96 -1.54
CA ALA A 76 -6.92 26.83 -0.95
C ALA A 76 -6.92 26.63 0.57
N HIS A 77 -5.74 26.41 1.14
CA HIS A 77 -5.58 26.32 2.59
C HIS A 77 -4.21 26.90 3.00
N PRO A 78 -4.13 27.72 4.06
CA PRO A 78 -2.89 28.39 4.46
C PRO A 78 -1.75 27.42 4.80
N ASP A 79 -2.07 26.25 5.35
CA ASP A 79 -1.09 25.23 5.76
C ASP A 79 -0.84 24.16 4.68
N LEU A 80 -1.34 24.36 3.47
CA LEU A 80 -1.13 23.41 2.38
C LEU A 80 0.20 23.67 1.67
N TYR A 81 1.07 22.68 1.69
CA TYR A 81 2.27 22.66 0.86
C TYR A 81 1.94 22.10 -0.52
N VAL A 82 2.21 22.89 -1.57
CA VAL A 82 2.14 22.43 -2.97
C VAL A 82 3.55 22.39 -3.51
N VAL A 83 4.01 21.20 -3.90
CA VAL A 83 5.40 21.01 -4.33
C VAL A 83 5.47 20.32 -5.70
N PRO A 84 6.46 20.63 -6.53
CA PRO A 84 6.69 19.94 -7.79
C PRO A 84 7.22 18.52 -7.56
N PRO A 85 7.00 17.57 -8.50
CA PRO A 85 7.53 16.22 -8.39
C PRO A 85 9.04 16.16 -8.59
N ARG A 86 9.72 15.36 -7.77
CA ARG A 86 11.16 15.08 -7.84
C ARG A 86 11.42 13.59 -8.09
N MET A 87 11.12 13.09 -9.32
CA MET A 87 11.11 11.67 -9.63
C MET A 87 12.44 10.96 -9.30
N ASN A 88 13.59 11.59 -9.57
CA ASN A 88 14.91 11.00 -9.24
C ASN A 88 15.06 10.78 -7.71
N LEU A 89 14.53 11.69 -6.89
CA LEU A 89 14.52 11.52 -5.44
C LEU A 89 13.62 10.34 -5.03
N TYR A 90 12.44 10.22 -5.63
CA TYR A 90 11.51 9.13 -5.31
C TYR A 90 12.09 7.78 -5.69
N MET A 91 12.75 7.67 -6.84
CA MET A 91 13.44 6.44 -7.25
C MET A 91 14.59 6.08 -6.30
N LYS A 92 15.36 7.07 -5.85
CA LYS A 92 16.41 6.86 -4.84
C LYS A 92 15.83 6.36 -3.51
N LYS A 93 14.73 6.98 -3.04
CA LYS A 93 14.07 6.56 -1.80
C LYS A 93 13.43 5.17 -1.92
N ASN A 94 12.85 4.83 -3.07
CA ASN A 94 12.38 3.48 -3.35
C ASN A 94 13.52 2.46 -3.22
N GLN A 95 14.67 2.72 -3.84
CA GLN A 95 15.83 1.84 -3.75
C GLN A 95 16.35 1.71 -2.30
N GLU A 96 16.37 2.80 -1.54
CA GLU A 96 16.75 2.80 -0.13
C GLU A 96 15.82 1.91 0.70
N ILE A 97 14.49 2.02 0.50
CA ILE A 97 13.48 1.19 1.18
C ILE A 97 13.63 -0.28 0.78
N ASN A 98 13.78 -0.59 -0.51
CA ASN A 98 13.97 -1.97 -0.95
C ASN A 98 15.26 -2.59 -0.39
N ASN A 99 16.32 -1.81 -0.24
CA ASN A 99 17.55 -2.27 0.43
C ASN A 99 17.34 -2.54 1.94
N LEU A 100 16.38 -1.85 2.59
CA LEU A 100 15.99 -2.20 3.96
C LEU A 100 15.23 -3.53 4.00
N TYR A 101 14.32 -3.78 3.05
CA TYR A 101 13.58 -5.05 2.97
C TYR A 101 14.51 -6.26 2.78
N LYS A 102 15.52 -6.15 1.96
CA LYS A 102 16.56 -7.18 1.74
C LYS A 102 17.39 -7.54 3.00
N LYS A 103 17.28 -6.77 4.08
CA LYS A 103 17.85 -7.15 5.37
C LYS A 103 16.99 -8.15 6.13
N PHE A 104 15.74 -8.33 5.73
CA PHE A 104 14.78 -9.20 6.41
C PHE A 104 14.53 -10.51 5.67
N VAL A 105 14.75 -10.55 4.37
CA VAL A 105 14.52 -11.71 3.51
C VAL A 105 15.66 -11.89 2.53
N ALA A 106 15.80 -13.09 1.97
CA ALA A 106 16.73 -13.37 0.88
C ALA A 106 16.27 -12.66 -0.42
N ASP A 107 17.16 -12.51 -1.39
CA ASP A 107 16.85 -11.81 -2.65
C ASP A 107 15.72 -12.49 -3.43
N GLU A 108 15.66 -13.83 -3.41
CA GLU A 108 14.60 -14.63 -4.02
C GLU A 108 13.23 -14.48 -3.35
N ASP A 109 13.20 -14.10 -2.08
CA ASP A 109 11.99 -13.90 -1.28
C ASP A 109 11.48 -12.45 -1.32
N HIS A 110 12.16 -11.57 -2.07
CA HIS A 110 11.79 -10.19 -2.27
C HIS A 110 11.40 -9.92 -3.72
N SER A 111 10.20 -9.41 -3.94
CA SER A 111 9.70 -9.02 -5.26
C SER A 111 9.14 -7.60 -5.24
N VAL A 112 9.71 -6.72 -6.06
CA VAL A 112 9.20 -5.36 -6.26
C VAL A 112 7.99 -5.40 -7.19
N PHE A 113 6.83 -4.97 -6.69
CA PHE A 113 5.58 -4.96 -7.45
C PHE A 113 5.34 -3.62 -8.17
N SER A 114 5.64 -2.52 -7.51
CA SER A 114 5.56 -1.17 -8.09
C SER A 114 6.60 -0.24 -7.45
N VAL A 115 6.55 1.05 -7.78
CA VAL A 115 7.46 2.06 -7.23
C VAL A 115 7.34 2.24 -5.70
N ASP A 116 6.24 1.84 -5.12
CA ASP A 116 5.92 1.98 -3.69
C ASP A 116 5.41 0.70 -3.03
N GLU A 117 5.33 -0.40 -3.80
CA GLU A 117 4.85 -1.70 -3.30
C GLU A 117 5.85 -2.83 -3.52
N SER A 118 6.01 -3.68 -2.51
CA SER A 118 6.85 -4.89 -2.55
C SER A 118 6.19 -6.07 -1.86
N PHE A 119 6.48 -7.28 -2.34
CA PHE A 119 6.16 -8.53 -1.65
C PHE A 119 7.42 -9.10 -1.00
N LEU A 120 7.25 -9.59 0.23
CA LEU A 120 8.27 -10.30 0.98
C LEU A 120 7.69 -11.64 1.46
N ASP A 121 8.35 -12.75 1.14
CA ASP A 121 8.10 -14.02 1.81
C ASP A 121 8.96 -14.08 3.07
N VAL A 122 8.33 -13.94 4.22
CA VAL A 122 9.04 -13.94 5.51
C VAL A 122 9.01 -15.30 6.22
N THR A 123 8.46 -16.33 5.58
CA THR A 123 8.25 -17.65 6.16
C THR A 123 9.55 -18.21 6.78
N ALA A 124 10.63 -18.24 6.02
CA ALA A 124 11.93 -18.72 6.50
C ALA A 124 12.61 -17.74 7.46
N SER A 125 12.30 -16.44 7.34
CA SER A 125 12.96 -15.38 8.11
C SER A 125 12.42 -15.25 9.53
N LEU A 126 11.20 -15.69 9.82
CA LEU A 126 10.58 -15.56 11.15
C LEU A 126 11.44 -16.15 12.26
N SER A 127 11.96 -17.35 12.05
CA SER A 127 12.81 -18.03 13.04
C SER A 127 14.14 -17.30 13.25
N TYR A 128 14.74 -16.79 12.17
CA TYR A 128 16.02 -16.05 12.23
C TYR A 128 15.89 -14.76 13.04
N PHE A 129 14.76 -14.05 12.92
CA PHE A 129 14.49 -12.81 13.65
C PHE A 129 13.77 -13.05 15.00
N HIS A 130 13.64 -14.31 15.43
CA HIS A 130 12.92 -14.68 16.66
C HIS A 130 11.49 -14.09 16.70
N CYS A 131 10.84 -14.00 15.54
CA CYS A 131 9.46 -13.55 15.42
C CYS A 131 8.54 -14.76 15.45
N GLU A 132 7.57 -14.76 16.36
CA GLU A 132 6.57 -15.83 16.46
C GLU A 132 5.51 -15.75 15.36
N THR A 133 5.32 -14.55 14.76
CA THR A 133 4.27 -14.30 13.76
C THR A 133 4.73 -13.31 12.71
N ALA A 134 4.16 -13.42 11.50
CA ALA A 134 4.34 -12.44 10.42
C ALA A 134 3.90 -11.02 10.84
N TYR A 135 2.89 -10.90 11.72
CA TYR A 135 2.47 -9.62 12.28
C TYR A 135 3.59 -8.94 13.08
N LYS A 136 4.31 -9.68 13.96
CA LYS A 136 5.46 -9.14 14.69
C LYS A 136 6.57 -8.68 13.74
N MET A 137 6.85 -9.47 12.70
CA MET A 137 7.82 -9.09 11.66
C MET A 137 7.39 -7.82 10.93
N ALA A 138 6.13 -7.71 10.52
CA ALA A 138 5.57 -6.52 9.89
C ALA A 138 5.76 -5.26 10.75
N ARG A 139 5.53 -5.37 12.07
CA ARG A 139 5.75 -4.26 13.03
C ARG A 139 7.22 -3.84 13.12
N ILE A 140 8.14 -4.78 13.04
CA ILE A 140 9.59 -4.48 13.02
C ILE A 140 9.93 -3.74 11.73
N ILE A 141 9.48 -4.25 10.58
CA ILE A 141 9.72 -3.63 9.27
C ILE A 141 9.15 -2.21 9.22
N GLN A 142 7.90 -1.99 9.67
CA GLN A 142 7.30 -0.65 9.76
C GLN A 142 8.19 0.32 10.55
N ARG A 143 8.68 -0.10 11.71
CA ARG A 143 9.56 0.72 12.57
C ARG A 143 10.89 1.01 11.90
N VAL A 144 11.51 0.00 11.27
CA VAL A 144 12.79 0.17 10.59
C VAL A 144 12.68 1.14 9.42
N VAL A 145 11.65 1.00 8.57
CA VAL A 145 11.42 1.92 7.45
C VAL A 145 11.16 3.33 7.95
N TYR A 146 10.30 3.51 8.95
CA TYR A 146 10.01 4.83 9.51
C TYR A 146 11.25 5.49 10.10
N ASN A 147 12.04 4.76 10.88
CA ASN A 147 13.25 5.30 11.53
C ASN A 147 14.35 5.69 10.53
N HIS A 148 14.45 4.99 9.39
CA HIS A 148 15.49 5.26 8.40
C HIS A 148 15.07 6.30 7.35
N VAL A 149 13.80 6.28 6.93
CA VAL A 149 13.33 7.08 5.78
C VAL A 149 12.22 8.07 6.14
N GLY A 150 11.66 7.98 7.35
CA GLY A 150 10.56 8.84 7.80
C GLY A 150 9.21 8.57 7.12
N ILE A 151 9.03 7.38 6.53
CA ILE A 151 7.84 7.01 5.75
C ILE A 151 7.08 5.90 6.46
N TYR A 152 5.77 6.07 6.57
CA TYR A 152 4.88 5.02 7.06
C TYR A 152 4.58 4.01 5.96
N VAL A 153 4.61 2.72 6.31
CA VAL A 153 4.21 1.64 5.39
C VAL A 153 2.99 0.90 5.92
N THR A 154 2.15 0.47 4.99
CA THR A 154 0.96 -0.34 5.22
C THR A 154 1.27 -1.77 4.82
N VAL A 155 0.87 -2.77 5.61
CA VAL A 155 1.23 -4.17 5.39
C VAL A 155 0.00 -5.06 5.36
N GLY A 156 -0.20 -5.75 4.26
CA GLY A 156 -1.13 -6.87 4.16
C GLY A 156 -0.38 -8.19 4.35
N ILE A 157 -0.92 -9.09 5.16
CA ILE A 157 -0.36 -10.40 5.46
C ILE A 157 -1.31 -11.47 4.90
N GLY A 158 -0.77 -12.50 4.25
CA GLY A 158 -1.59 -13.59 3.73
C GLY A 158 -0.79 -14.86 3.47
N ASP A 159 -1.49 -15.99 3.32
CA ASP A 159 -0.89 -17.29 3.00
C ASP A 159 -0.28 -17.34 1.59
N ASN A 160 -0.63 -16.38 0.74
CA ASN A 160 -0.12 -16.23 -0.61
C ASN A 160 -0.12 -14.75 -1.02
N PRO A 161 0.52 -14.39 -2.15
CA PRO A 161 0.58 -12.99 -2.61
C PRO A 161 -0.80 -12.35 -2.86
N LEU A 162 -1.79 -13.12 -3.34
CA LEU A 162 -3.14 -12.58 -3.58
C LEU A 162 -3.83 -12.20 -2.27
N LEU A 163 -3.82 -13.07 -1.27
CA LEU A 163 -4.42 -12.79 0.04
C LEU A 163 -3.70 -11.62 0.73
N ALA A 164 -2.37 -11.58 0.68
CA ALA A 164 -1.59 -10.47 1.21
C ALA A 164 -1.95 -9.13 0.53
N LYS A 165 -2.13 -9.13 -0.80
CA LYS A 165 -2.54 -7.93 -1.55
C LYS A 165 -3.96 -7.49 -1.23
N LEU A 166 -4.90 -8.43 -1.13
CA LEU A 166 -6.28 -8.12 -0.76
C LEU A 166 -6.38 -7.61 0.69
N ALA A 167 -5.62 -8.21 1.61
CA ALA A 167 -5.52 -7.74 2.99
C ALA A 167 -4.95 -6.30 3.06
N LEU A 168 -3.93 -5.99 2.24
CA LEU A 168 -3.37 -4.65 2.13
C LEU A 168 -4.43 -3.63 1.70
N ASP A 169 -5.07 -3.89 0.54
CA ASP A 169 -5.94 -2.91 -0.10
C ASP A 169 -7.26 -2.71 0.65
N ASN A 170 -7.84 -3.79 1.19
CA ASN A 170 -9.18 -3.75 1.79
C ASN A 170 -9.19 -3.75 3.33
N GLY A 171 -8.08 -4.12 3.96
CA GLY A 171 -7.96 -4.18 5.42
C GLY A 171 -6.96 -3.18 5.98
N ALA A 172 -5.69 -3.35 5.66
CA ALA A 172 -4.59 -2.63 6.30
C ALA A 172 -4.64 -1.09 6.09
N LYS A 173 -5.10 -0.63 4.94
CA LYS A 173 -5.23 0.82 4.64
C LYS A 173 -6.24 1.52 5.56
N HIS A 174 -7.15 0.76 6.17
CA HIS A 174 -8.20 1.24 7.09
C HIS A 174 -7.92 0.89 8.56
N SER A 175 -6.91 0.05 8.83
CA SER A 175 -6.50 -0.33 10.17
C SER A 175 -5.70 0.77 10.87
N PRO A 176 -5.88 0.98 12.19
CA PRO A 176 -5.17 2.02 12.94
C PRO A 176 -3.66 1.79 13.03
N ASP A 177 -3.21 0.55 12.95
CA ASP A 177 -1.80 0.15 12.96
C ASP A 177 -1.22 -0.11 11.57
N PHE A 178 -2.05 0.09 10.53
CA PHE A 178 -1.71 -0.12 9.12
C PHE A 178 -1.32 -1.56 8.78
N ILE A 179 -1.88 -2.54 9.49
CA ILE A 179 -1.69 -3.98 9.23
C ILE A 179 -3.06 -4.67 9.14
N ALA A 180 -3.18 -5.61 8.21
CA ALA A 180 -4.28 -6.58 8.16
C ALA A 180 -3.74 -7.95 7.76
N GLU A 181 -4.35 -8.98 8.29
CA GLU A 181 -3.96 -10.37 8.04
C GLU A 181 -5.18 -11.17 7.57
N TRP A 182 -5.09 -11.71 6.34
CA TRP A 182 -6.11 -12.53 5.72
C TRP A 182 -5.54 -13.90 5.39
N ARG A 183 -6.06 -14.93 6.06
CA ARG A 183 -5.63 -16.32 5.94
C ARG A 183 -6.68 -17.16 5.23
N TYR A 184 -6.29 -18.35 4.76
CA TYR A 184 -7.19 -19.27 4.05
C TYR A 184 -8.47 -19.59 4.83
N ASP A 185 -8.35 -19.85 6.14
CA ASP A 185 -9.48 -20.15 7.02
C ASP A 185 -10.46 -18.99 7.17
N ARG A 186 -10.00 -17.75 6.90
CA ARG A 186 -10.80 -16.52 6.98
C ARG A 186 -11.34 -16.04 5.64
N VAL A 187 -11.09 -16.76 4.53
CA VAL A 187 -11.58 -16.39 3.20
C VAL A 187 -13.10 -16.14 3.16
N PRO A 188 -13.96 -16.96 3.82
CA PRO A 188 -15.39 -16.68 3.86
C PRO A 188 -15.76 -15.37 4.55
N ASP A 189 -14.98 -14.96 5.58
CA ASP A 189 -15.23 -13.76 6.39
C ASP A 189 -14.51 -12.52 5.85
N THR A 190 -13.66 -12.68 4.85
CA THR A 190 -12.82 -11.61 4.27
C THR A 190 -13.06 -11.46 2.78
N VAL A 191 -12.47 -12.31 1.97
CA VAL A 191 -12.50 -12.21 0.49
C VAL A 191 -13.93 -12.28 -0.05
N TRP A 192 -14.77 -13.19 0.47
CA TRP A 192 -16.15 -13.34 0.02
C TRP A 192 -17.08 -12.22 0.50
N GLN A 193 -16.63 -11.40 1.44
CA GLN A 193 -17.39 -10.23 1.91
C GLN A 193 -17.07 -8.97 1.11
N LEU A 194 -16.15 -9.03 0.14
CA LEU A 194 -15.85 -7.88 -0.71
C LEU A 194 -17.08 -7.49 -1.54
N PRO A 195 -17.55 -6.25 -1.42
CA PRO A 195 -18.83 -5.84 -2.02
C PRO A 195 -18.76 -5.67 -3.53
N SER A 196 -17.56 -5.50 -4.10
CA SER A 196 -17.38 -5.22 -5.52
C SER A 196 -16.23 -6.00 -6.12
N LEU A 197 -16.38 -6.43 -7.38
CA LEU A 197 -15.28 -6.99 -8.16
C LEU A 197 -14.12 -5.99 -8.34
N THR A 198 -14.39 -4.68 -8.26
CA THR A 198 -13.36 -3.64 -8.36
C THR A 198 -12.46 -3.54 -7.12
N ASP A 199 -12.81 -4.24 -6.03
CA ASP A 199 -12.00 -4.33 -4.81
C ASP A 199 -10.89 -5.39 -4.94
N PHE A 200 -10.94 -6.18 -6.01
CA PHE A 200 -9.87 -7.11 -6.36
C PHE A 200 -8.80 -6.40 -7.19
N CYS A 201 -7.54 -6.59 -6.80
CA CYS A 201 -6.40 -6.07 -7.53
C CYS A 201 -6.43 -6.53 -9.00
N GLY A 202 -6.25 -5.59 -9.93
CA GLY A 202 -6.28 -5.84 -11.38
C GLY A 202 -7.68 -5.82 -12.02
N ILE A 203 -8.76 -5.77 -11.22
CA ILE A 203 -10.12 -5.68 -11.76
C ILE A 203 -10.61 -4.23 -11.73
N GLY A 204 -10.42 -3.51 -12.83
CA GLY A 204 -10.99 -2.18 -13.00
C GLY A 204 -12.45 -2.22 -13.48
N ARG A 205 -13.11 -1.05 -13.52
CA ARG A 205 -14.53 -0.90 -13.91
C ARG A 205 -14.89 -1.60 -15.22
N ARG A 206 -14.00 -1.55 -16.23
CA ARG A 206 -14.24 -2.20 -17.54
C ARG A 206 -14.22 -3.71 -17.43
N MET A 207 -13.29 -4.27 -16.65
CA MET A 207 -13.19 -5.71 -16.41
C MET A 207 -14.39 -6.19 -15.60
N ALA A 208 -14.73 -5.52 -14.50
CA ALA A 208 -15.90 -5.84 -13.69
C ALA A 208 -17.20 -5.87 -14.52
N LYS A 209 -17.42 -4.87 -15.41
CA LYS A 209 -18.55 -4.88 -16.33
C LYS A 209 -18.56 -6.10 -17.26
N ARG A 210 -17.41 -6.50 -17.79
CA ARG A 210 -17.30 -7.73 -18.60
C ARG A 210 -17.66 -8.98 -17.80
N CYS A 211 -17.09 -9.15 -16.61
CA CYS A 211 -17.38 -10.30 -15.76
C CYS A 211 -18.90 -10.42 -15.49
N LEU A 212 -19.56 -9.30 -15.15
CA LEU A 212 -20.99 -9.28 -14.87
C LEU A 212 -21.83 -9.62 -16.11
N LEU A 213 -21.44 -9.18 -17.30
CA LEU A 213 -22.14 -9.52 -18.54
C LEU A 213 -22.08 -11.03 -18.84
N TYR A 214 -20.91 -11.65 -18.66
CA TYR A 214 -20.74 -13.07 -18.93
C TYR A 214 -21.34 -13.99 -17.86
N THR A 215 -21.54 -13.49 -16.64
CA THR A 215 -22.16 -14.28 -15.56
C THR A 215 -23.67 -14.11 -15.51
N SER A 216 -24.23 -13.02 -16.01
CA SER A 216 -25.70 -12.80 -16.05
C SER A 216 -26.39 -13.61 -17.17
N ASP A 217 -25.66 -14.01 -18.22
CA ASP A 217 -26.20 -14.80 -19.34
C ASP A 217 -26.13 -16.32 -19.09
N ALA A 218 -25.58 -16.74 -17.94
CA ALA A 218 -25.44 -18.15 -17.55
C ALA A 218 -26.52 -18.63 -16.55
N ALA A 219 -27.54 -17.80 -16.29
CA ALA A 219 -28.66 -18.13 -15.39
C ALA A 219 -29.94 -18.47 -16.16
#